data_38c42cb34d3b2be8aed5ea6820074e80
#
_entry.id   38c42cb34d3b2be8aed5ea6820074e80
#
_cell.length_a   1.000
_cell.length_b   1.000
_cell.length_c   1.000
_cell.angle_alpha   90.00
_cell.angle_beta   90.00
_cell.angle_gamma   90.00
#
_symmetry.space_group_name_H-M   'P 1'
#
loop_
_entity.id
_entity.type
_entity.pdbx_description
1 polymer ?
#
loop_
_entity_poly.entity_id
_entity_poly.type
_entity_poly.pdbx_seq_one_letter_code
_entity_poly.pdbx_strand_id
1 'polypeptide(L)'
;MEDKCRGYAGGVPIYCAHDKVVPIAEVKPNPKNPNQHPEEQIELLAKIIKTQGWRAPVTVSTLSGLVVRGHGRLMAAQFLGLDCVPVDFQHYSCYDAELADLLADNKIAELAEIDSKILSQVFQDIDSDAIDIDITGYSEEEYNDIISALMDATAPEPGDLDPEDAVEVQERAVSRYGDVWLLGNHRLMCGDSTNAEDADKLMDGVTADICFTSPPYNAGSLNIAGEKGTQAKYNSYDDNKTAEEYYEFIRCNLQIMLDNAKEVFYNIGLVENNKREIILLQKEFIKQFKDIIYWKKATVAPHIQPGIINNLVEFILCFGNGKRKFENAQFSQGTYWNVIEGPNASGNQYSDIHKATFPLYLPTNIVENFCPKNGTVIDCFGGTGTTLIACEQLHRICYMMELDPRYVDVIVKRYIGVTGKTDVTLLRDGEEIPVEETGIMN
;
A
#
# COMPACT_ATOMS: atom_id res chain seq x y z
N MET A 1 -21.20 23.04 9.74
CA MET A 1 -21.61 24.47 9.58
C MET A 1 -22.10 24.59 8.15
N GLU A 2 -23.36 24.95 7.92
CA GLU A 2 -23.86 25.20 6.57
C GLU A 2 -23.03 26.31 5.93
N ASP A 3 -22.50 26.05 4.73
CA ASP A 3 -21.71 26.98 3.94
C ASP A 3 -22.63 28.15 3.55
N LYS A 4 -22.39 29.29 4.18
CA LYS A 4 -23.32 30.45 4.10
C LYS A 4 -23.14 31.16 2.75
N CYS A 5 -23.91 30.73 1.74
CA CYS A 5 -23.95 31.39 0.44
C CYS A 5 -24.33 32.88 0.62
N ARG A 6 -23.51 33.79 0.07
CA ARG A 6 -23.65 35.25 0.17
C ARG A 6 -24.41 35.86 -1.00
N GLY A 7 -24.68 35.07 -2.06
CA GLY A 7 -25.34 35.50 -3.27
C GLY A 7 -24.99 34.64 -4.46
N TYR A 8 -25.34 35.09 -5.65
CA TYR A 8 -25.06 34.38 -6.90
C TYR A 8 -24.51 35.35 -7.94
N ALA A 9 -23.55 34.90 -8.75
CA ALA A 9 -23.06 35.59 -9.93
C ALA A 9 -23.19 34.65 -11.14
N GLY A 10 -23.99 34.99 -12.13
CA GLY A 10 -24.27 34.16 -13.30
C GLY A 10 -24.82 32.77 -12.95
N GLY A 11 -25.60 32.66 -11.87
CA GLY A 11 -26.13 31.38 -11.37
C GLY A 11 -25.13 30.56 -10.51
N VAL A 12 -23.89 30.99 -10.36
CA VAL A 12 -22.84 30.35 -9.52
C VAL A 12 -22.89 30.94 -8.11
N PRO A 13 -22.92 30.09 -7.05
CA PRO A 13 -22.97 30.57 -5.66
C PRO A 13 -21.68 31.31 -5.26
N ILE A 14 -21.84 32.35 -4.42
CA ILE A 14 -20.74 33.16 -3.89
C ILE A 14 -20.60 32.90 -2.40
N TYR A 15 -19.42 32.43 -1.99
CA TYR A 15 -19.05 32.18 -0.59
C TYR A 15 -18.03 33.19 -0.06
N CYS A 16 -17.25 33.82 -0.95
CA CYS A 16 -16.28 34.83 -0.56
C CYS A 16 -16.92 36.18 -0.16
N ALA A 17 -16.21 36.96 0.66
CA ALA A 17 -16.54 38.37 0.87
C ALA A 17 -16.35 39.12 -0.45
N HIS A 18 -17.23 40.05 -0.77
CA HIS A 18 -17.22 40.92 -1.94
C HIS A 18 -18.09 42.15 -1.66
N ASP A 19 -17.79 43.24 -2.33
CA ASP A 19 -18.57 44.47 -2.18
C ASP A 19 -19.81 44.44 -3.05
N LYS A 20 -19.67 43.99 -4.30
CA LYS A 20 -20.76 44.06 -5.28
C LYS A 20 -20.60 42.94 -6.35
N VAL A 21 -21.73 42.47 -6.87
CA VAL A 21 -21.78 41.67 -8.11
C VAL A 21 -21.87 42.63 -9.28
N VAL A 22 -20.91 42.56 -10.21
CA VAL A 22 -20.73 43.51 -11.31
C VAL A 22 -20.81 42.80 -12.65
N PRO A 23 -21.52 43.35 -13.66
CA PRO A 23 -21.50 42.81 -15.02
C PRO A 23 -20.10 42.70 -15.57
N ILE A 24 -19.77 41.59 -16.19
CA ILE A 24 -18.42 41.33 -16.74
C ILE A 24 -17.97 42.43 -17.73
N ALA A 25 -18.94 42.96 -18.52
CA ALA A 25 -18.67 44.02 -19.47
C ALA A 25 -18.17 45.34 -18.83
N GLU A 26 -18.42 45.55 -17.53
CA GLU A 26 -17.98 46.70 -16.75
C GLU A 26 -16.62 46.51 -16.08
N VAL A 27 -16.16 45.25 -15.98
CA VAL A 27 -14.87 44.91 -15.32
C VAL A 27 -13.74 44.94 -16.36
N LYS A 28 -12.81 45.88 -16.19
CA LYS A 28 -11.74 46.15 -17.13
C LYS A 28 -10.46 45.43 -16.67
N PRO A 29 -9.91 44.47 -17.45
CA PRO A 29 -8.61 43.87 -17.16
C PRO A 29 -7.51 44.94 -17.20
N ASN A 30 -6.47 44.79 -16.40
CA ASN A 30 -5.32 45.70 -16.42
C ASN A 30 -4.36 45.32 -17.56
N PRO A 31 -4.13 46.20 -18.56
CA PRO A 31 -3.24 45.89 -19.68
C PRO A 31 -1.76 45.78 -19.26
N LYS A 32 -1.40 46.17 -18.03
CA LYS A 32 -0.06 46.03 -17.48
C LYS A 32 0.14 44.75 -16.67
N ASN A 33 -0.87 43.85 -16.62
CA ASN A 33 -0.70 42.53 -16.01
C ASN A 33 0.32 41.73 -16.82
N PRO A 34 1.47 41.32 -16.22
CA PRO A 34 2.50 40.58 -16.93
C PRO A 34 2.12 39.09 -17.14
N ASN A 35 1.16 38.57 -16.35
CA ASN A 35 0.82 37.18 -16.39
C ASN A 35 -0.07 36.86 -17.60
N GLN A 36 0.37 35.85 -18.34
CA GLN A 36 -0.40 35.21 -19.38
C GLN A 36 -1.02 33.93 -18.81
N HIS A 37 -2.30 33.75 -19.06
CA HIS A 37 -3.03 32.58 -18.58
C HIS A 37 -3.25 31.60 -19.73
N PRO A 38 -2.60 30.42 -19.75
CA PRO A 38 -2.86 29.38 -20.73
C PRO A 38 -4.32 28.92 -20.69
N GLU A 39 -4.80 28.41 -21.82
CA GLU A 39 -6.18 27.95 -21.95
C GLU A 39 -6.53 26.86 -20.91
N GLU A 40 -5.62 25.91 -20.69
CA GLU A 40 -5.74 24.85 -19.69
C GLU A 40 -5.95 25.40 -18.26
N GLN A 41 -5.22 26.47 -17.88
CA GLN A 41 -5.41 27.12 -16.60
C GLN A 41 -6.77 27.80 -16.47
N ILE A 42 -7.27 28.39 -17.56
CA ILE A 42 -8.60 29.01 -17.59
C ILE A 42 -9.70 27.97 -17.47
N GLU A 43 -9.57 26.83 -18.16
CA GLU A 43 -10.51 25.72 -18.07
C GLU A 43 -10.54 25.13 -16.64
N LEU A 44 -9.39 24.97 -16.02
CA LEU A 44 -9.29 24.50 -14.62
C LEU A 44 -9.97 25.49 -13.65
N LEU A 45 -9.66 26.76 -13.74
CA LEU A 45 -10.31 27.78 -12.93
C LEU A 45 -11.83 27.84 -13.17
N ALA A 46 -12.29 27.64 -14.40
CA ALA A 46 -13.67 27.55 -14.75
C ALA A 46 -14.35 26.32 -14.10
N LYS A 47 -13.70 25.15 -14.14
CA LYS A 47 -14.14 23.92 -13.48
C LYS A 47 -14.27 24.14 -11.97
N ILE A 48 -13.26 24.75 -11.33
CA ILE A 48 -13.26 25.07 -9.88
C ILE A 48 -14.41 26.01 -9.53
N ILE A 49 -14.59 27.12 -10.25
CA ILE A 49 -15.67 28.08 -10.01
C ILE A 49 -17.04 27.42 -10.16
N LYS A 50 -17.22 26.59 -11.18
CA LYS A 50 -18.49 25.89 -11.44
C LYS A 50 -18.83 24.87 -10.33
N THR A 51 -17.81 24.16 -9.82
CA THR A 51 -17.99 23.07 -8.85
C THR A 51 -18.07 23.58 -7.41
N GLN A 52 -17.14 24.48 -7.03
CA GLN A 52 -17.02 24.97 -5.65
C GLN A 52 -17.67 26.33 -5.40
N GLY A 53 -18.12 27.01 -6.44
CA GLY A 53 -18.59 28.40 -6.36
C GLY A 53 -17.43 29.40 -6.23
N TRP A 54 -17.79 30.66 -6.08
CA TRP A 54 -16.82 31.74 -5.91
C TRP A 54 -16.22 31.73 -4.48
N ARG A 55 -14.96 31.31 -4.36
CA ARG A 55 -14.21 31.31 -3.08
C ARG A 55 -13.32 32.53 -2.92
N ALA A 56 -13.06 33.28 -4.01
CA ALA A 56 -12.34 34.56 -4.00
C ALA A 56 -12.94 35.52 -5.06
N PRO A 57 -13.08 36.82 -4.79
CA PRO A 57 -13.60 37.80 -5.74
C PRO A 57 -12.57 38.21 -6.79
N VAL A 58 -12.98 39.00 -7.77
CA VAL A 58 -12.09 39.80 -8.60
C VAL A 58 -11.84 41.15 -7.90
N THR A 59 -10.59 41.53 -7.69
CA THR A 59 -10.26 42.81 -7.04
C THR A 59 -10.05 43.92 -8.07
N VAL A 60 -10.79 45.00 -7.92
CA VAL A 60 -10.75 46.16 -8.81
C VAL A 60 -10.29 47.41 -8.04
N SER A 61 -9.34 48.16 -8.59
CA SER A 61 -8.90 49.40 -8.02
C SER A 61 -9.95 50.50 -8.15
N THR A 62 -10.23 51.21 -7.08
CA THR A 62 -11.06 52.42 -7.15
C THR A 62 -10.33 53.62 -7.74
N LEU A 63 -8.99 53.55 -7.86
CA LEU A 63 -8.14 54.61 -8.42
C LEU A 63 -8.11 54.62 -9.94
N SER A 64 -7.82 53.42 -10.53
CA SER A 64 -7.72 53.26 -11.99
C SER A 64 -9.00 52.68 -12.62
N GLY A 65 -9.84 52.00 -11.84
CA GLY A 65 -10.98 51.25 -12.32
C GLY A 65 -10.56 49.92 -13.00
N LEU A 66 -9.31 49.46 -12.85
CA LEU A 66 -8.78 48.29 -13.47
C LEU A 66 -8.67 47.12 -12.48
N VAL A 67 -8.69 45.90 -13.00
CA VAL A 67 -8.43 44.69 -12.19
C VAL A 67 -6.99 44.70 -11.69
N VAL A 68 -6.81 44.44 -10.40
CA VAL A 68 -5.50 44.30 -9.77
C VAL A 68 -5.21 42.84 -9.46
N ARG A 69 -6.24 42.07 -8.99
CA ARG A 69 -6.12 40.64 -8.68
C ARG A 69 -7.26 39.83 -9.30
N GLY A 70 -6.97 38.63 -9.70
CA GLY A 70 -7.96 37.69 -10.22
C GLY A 70 -8.27 37.80 -11.71
N HIS A 71 -7.29 38.19 -12.54
CA HIS A 71 -7.42 38.22 -14.01
C HIS A 71 -7.83 36.84 -14.55
N GLY A 72 -7.19 35.75 -14.10
CA GLY A 72 -7.56 34.37 -14.50
C GLY A 72 -9.02 34.03 -14.14
N ARG A 73 -9.51 34.45 -12.94
CA ARG A 73 -10.92 34.27 -12.54
C ARG A 73 -11.90 35.02 -13.42
N LEU A 74 -11.54 36.24 -13.85
CA LEU A 74 -12.34 37.00 -14.80
C LEU A 74 -12.41 36.29 -16.16
N MET A 75 -11.26 35.79 -16.65
CA MET A 75 -11.21 35.03 -17.90
C MET A 75 -12.00 33.70 -17.81
N ALA A 76 -11.90 33.00 -16.70
CA ALA A 76 -12.68 31.78 -16.44
C ALA A 76 -14.18 32.06 -16.41
N ALA A 77 -14.62 33.19 -15.84
CA ALA A 77 -16.02 33.60 -15.88
C ALA A 77 -16.49 33.90 -17.32
N GLN A 78 -15.65 34.51 -18.13
CA GLN A 78 -15.89 34.74 -19.55
C GLN A 78 -16.00 33.43 -20.32
N PHE A 79 -15.08 32.49 -20.06
CA PHE A 79 -15.10 31.13 -20.64
C PHE A 79 -16.39 30.38 -20.29
N LEU A 80 -16.88 30.48 -19.07
CA LEU A 80 -18.16 29.91 -18.62
C LEU A 80 -19.38 30.62 -19.20
N GLY A 81 -19.20 31.76 -19.88
CA GLY A 81 -20.30 32.55 -20.37
C GLY A 81 -21.16 33.22 -19.28
N LEU A 82 -20.56 33.45 -18.08
CA LEU A 82 -21.25 34.17 -17.02
C LEU A 82 -21.45 35.64 -17.39
N ASP A 83 -22.52 36.24 -16.92
CA ASP A 83 -22.86 37.65 -17.17
C ASP A 83 -22.29 38.62 -16.12
N CYS A 84 -21.97 38.12 -14.92
CA CYS A 84 -21.47 38.92 -13.82
C CYS A 84 -20.48 38.17 -12.95
N VAL A 85 -19.66 38.92 -12.17
CA VAL A 85 -18.65 38.38 -11.23
C VAL A 85 -18.77 39.13 -9.90
N PRO A 86 -18.37 38.48 -8.75
CA PRO A 86 -18.20 39.16 -7.48
C PRO A 86 -16.93 40.03 -7.51
N VAL A 87 -17.05 41.31 -7.13
CA VAL A 87 -15.95 42.27 -7.12
C VAL A 87 -15.74 42.83 -5.71
N ASP A 88 -14.47 42.93 -5.33
CA ASP A 88 -13.98 43.62 -4.16
C ASP A 88 -13.26 44.88 -4.63
N PHE A 89 -13.69 46.07 -4.16
CA PHE A 89 -13.12 47.34 -4.56
C PHE A 89 -12.05 47.83 -3.56
N GLN A 90 -10.80 47.91 -4.00
CA GLN A 90 -9.69 48.32 -3.17
C GLN A 90 -9.24 49.74 -3.52
N HIS A 91 -8.91 50.50 -2.46
CA HIS A 91 -8.40 51.87 -2.62
C HIS A 91 -6.86 51.88 -2.47
N TYR A 92 -6.16 52.53 -3.44
CA TYR A 92 -4.73 52.68 -3.42
C TYR A 92 -4.36 54.17 -3.25
N SER A 93 -3.33 54.46 -2.46
CA SER A 93 -2.86 55.83 -2.19
C SER A 93 -2.25 56.49 -3.44
N CYS A 94 -1.70 55.70 -4.36
CA CYS A 94 -1.11 56.17 -5.62
C CYS A 94 -1.05 54.99 -6.62
N TYR A 95 -0.79 55.34 -7.88
CA TYR A 95 -0.71 54.36 -8.97
C TYR A 95 0.45 53.36 -8.82
N ASP A 96 1.58 53.80 -8.26
CA ASP A 96 2.71 52.91 -8.02
C ASP A 96 2.40 51.86 -6.96
N ALA A 97 1.60 52.17 -5.93
CA ALA A 97 1.13 51.23 -4.93
C ALA A 97 0.17 50.19 -5.55
N GLU A 98 -0.70 50.59 -6.47
CA GLU A 98 -1.56 49.70 -7.23
C GLU A 98 -0.76 48.72 -8.09
N LEU A 99 0.25 49.23 -8.83
CA LEU A 99 1.12 48.36 -9.65
C LEU A 99 2.00 47.44 -8.79
N ALA A 100 2.47 47.90 -7.63
CA ALA A 100 3.20 47.04 -6.70
C ALA A 100 2.36 45.89 -6.20
N ASP A 101 1.10 46.13 -5.88
CA ASP A 101 0.17 45.09 -5.44
C ASP A 101 -0.17 44.10 -6.57
N LEU A 102 -0.34 44.59 -7.81
CA LEU A 102 -0.52 43.76 -9.01
C LEU A 102 0.65 42.76 -9.19
N LEU A 103 1.89 43.23 -8.99
CA LEU A 103 3.08 42.40 -9.13
C LEU A 103 3.25 41.44 -7.93
N ALA A 104 2.97 41.92 -6.71
CA ALA A 104 3.15 41.16 -5.49
C ALA A 104 2.22 39.96 -5.41
N ASP A 105 0.94 40.09 -5.79
CA ASP A 105 -0.04 39.01 -5.79
C ASP A 105 0.45 37.82 -6.61
N ASN A 106 1.05 38.09 -7.75
CA ASN A 106 1.58 37.05 -8.63
C ASN A 106 2.88 36.42 -8.07
N LYS A 107 3.80 37.25 -7.57
CA LYS A 107 5.14 36.80 -7.18
C LYS A 107 5.17 36.09 -5.83
N ILE A 108 4.38 36.55 -4.86
CA ILE A 108 4.37 35.95 -3.51
C ILE A 108 3.94 34.50 -3.52
N ALA A 109 2.98 34.13 -4.35
CA ALA A 109 2.53 32.73 -4.48
C ALA A 109 3.65 31.80 -4.99
N GLU A 110 4.54 32.30 -5.86
CA GLU A 110 5.69 31.54 -6.38
C GLU A 110 6.83 31.36 -5.36
N LEU A 111 6.87 32.14 -4.28
CA LEU A 111 7.90 32.05 -3.24
C LEU A 111 7.56 31.01 -2.14
N ALA A 112 6.36 30.47 -2.16
CA ALA A 112 5.95 29.45 -1.20
C ALA A 112 6.62 28.10 -1.54
N GLU A 113 7.24 27.48 -0.55
CA GLU A 113 7.73 26.12 -0.64
C GLU A 113 6.64 25.16 -0.14
N ILE A 114 6.41 24.11 -0.89
CA ILE A 114 5.40 23.11 -0.55
C ILE A 114 6.05 22.02 0.29
N ASP A 115 5.54 21.78 1.50
CA ASP A 115 5.89 20.61 2.30
C ASP A 115 5.19 19.38 1.70
N SER A 116 5.98 18.55 1.03
CA SER A 116 5.48 17.36 0.35
C SER A 116 4.82 16.36 1.30
N LYS A 117 5.25 16.29 2.56
CA LYS A 117 4.67 15.39 3.56
C LYS A 117 3.28 15.87 3.98
N ILE A 118 3.13 17.16 4.23
CA ILE A 118 1.82 17.74 4.57
C ILE A 118 0.89 17.65 3.36
N LEU A 119 1.38 17.96 2.16
CA LEU A 119 0.61 17.86 0.92
C LEU A 119 0.05 16.45 0.71
N SER A 120 0.87 15.44 0.90
CA SER A 120 0.48 14.04 0.77
C SER A 120 -0.59 13.63 1.80
N GLN A 121 -0.47 14.11 3.05
CA GLN A 121 -1.49 13.89 4.08
C GLN A 121 -2.83 14.54 3.70
N VAL A 122 -2.79 15.76 3.17
CA VAL A 122 -4.01 16.46 2.70
C VAL A 122 -4.67 15.67 1.57
N PHE A 123 -3.90 15.10 0.64
CA PHE A 123 -4.47 14.25 -0.41
C PHE A 123 -5.09 12.96 0.11
N GLN A 124 -4.53 12.36 1.16
CA GLN A 124 -5.14 11.19 1.81
C GLN A 124 -6.46 11.52 2.53
N ASP A 125 -6.58 12.76 3.05
CA ASP A 125 -7.79 13.22 3.72
C ASP A 125 -8.90 13.62 2.74
N ILE A 126 -8.57 13.82 1.46
CA ILE A 126 -9.56 14.12 0.42
C ILE A 126 -10.22 12.80 -0.02
N ASP A 127 -11.54 12.72 0.16
CA ASP A 127 -12.35 11.64 -0.40
C ASP A 127 -12.46 11.82 -1.93
N SER A 128 -11.64 11.07 -2.67
CA SER A 128 -11.59 11.12 -4.13
C SER A 128 -12.87 10.61 -4.80
N ASP A 129 -13.73 9.88 -4.08
CA ASP A 129 -15.04 9.49 -4.59
C ASP A 129 -16.05 10.64 -4.51
N ALA A 130 -15.84 11.59 -3.60
CA ALA A 130 -16.70 12.75 -3.41
C ALA A 130 -16.24 13.98 -4.21
N ILE A 131 -14.94 14.10 -4.51
CA ILE A 131 -14.35 15.30 -5.12
C ILE A 131 -13.34 14.88 -6.22
N ASP A 132 -13.51 15.44 -7.41
CA ASP A 132 -12.57 15.30 -8.51
C ASP A 132 -11.22 15.96 -8.16
N ILE A 133 -10.13 15.20 -8.17
CA ILE A 133 -8.79 15.67 -7.80
C ILE A 133 -8.32 16.86 -8.64
N ASP A 134 -8.68 16.93 -9.91
CA ASP A 134 -8.30 18.04 -10.79
C ASP A 134 -8.67 19.42 -10.22
N ILE A 135 -9.73 19.51 -9.40
CA ILE A 135 -10.10 20.81 -8.78
C ILE A 135 -9.15 21.29 -7.69
N THR A 136 -8.17 20.48 -7.29
CA THR A 136 -7.07 20.88 -6.40
C THR A 136 -6.02 21.69 -7.15
N GLY A 137 -5.98 21.61 -8.47
CA GLY A 137 -4.98 22.23 -9.34
C GLY A 137 -3.81 21.31 -9.68
N TYR A 138 -3.80 20.11 -9.14
CA TYR A 138 -2.83 19.05 -9.49
C TYR A 138 -3.44 18.13 -10.54
N SER A 139 -2.62 17.73 -11.52
CA SER A 139 -2.99 16.70 -12.47
C SER A 139 -3.01 15.32 -11.78
N GLU A 140 -3.69 14.37 -12.41
CA GLU A 140 -3.71 12.98 -11.93
C GLU A 140 -2.28 12.38 -11.88
N GLU A 141 -1.40 12.77 -12.80
CA GLU A 141 0.00 12.34 -12.83
C GLU A 141 0.77 12.92 -11.63
N GLU A 142 0.67 14.22 -11.37
CA GLU A 142 1.30 14.87 -10.20
C GLU A 142 0.77 14.32 -8.88
N TYR A 143 -0.54 14.07 -8.78
CA TYR A 143 -1.15 13.43 -7.60
C TYR A 143 -0.57 12.04 -7.38
N ASN A 144 -0.49 11.21 -8.43
CA ASN A 144 0.07 9.87 -8.35
C ASN A 144 1.56 9.87 -7.98
N ASP A 145 2.33 10.81 -8.52
CA ASP A 145 3.75 10.98 -8.18
C ASP A 145 3.94 11.37 -6.72
N ILE A 146 3.09 12.29 -6.20
CA ILE A 146 3.14 12.72 -4.80
C ILE A 146 2.75 11.59 -3.86
N ILE A 147 1.70 10.83 -4.17
CA ILE A 147 1.28 9.67 -3.38
C ILE A 147 2.32 8.56 -3.46
N SER A 148 2.90 8.30 -4.64
CA SER A 148 3.98 7.32 -4.80
C SER A 148 5.23 7.73 -4.02
N ALA A 149 5.64 8.99 -4.08
CA ALA A 149 6.76 9.51 -3.29
C ALA A 149 6.48 9.46 -1.78
N LEU A 150 5.24 9.61 -1.35
CA LEU A 150 4.85 9.40 0.06
C LEU A 150 4.94 7.92 0.44
N MET A 151 4.48 7.02 -0.42
CA MET A 151 4.61 5.57 -0.20
C MET A 151 6.08 5.17 -0.14
N ASP A 152 6.94 5.77 -0.98
CA ASP A 152 8.39 5.58 -0.94
C ASP A 152 9.03 6.23 0.31
N ALA A 153 8.52 7.37 0.76
CA ALA A 153 9.02 8.08 1.96
C ALA A 153 8.41 7.54 3.28
N THR A 154 7.27 6.87 3.22
CA THR A 154 6.66 6.13 4.35
C THR A 154 7.01 4.64 4.31
N ALA A 155 7.61 4.15 3.22
CA ALA A 155 8.38 2.92 3.28
C ALA A 155 9.49 3.15 4.33
N PRO A 156 9.58 2.32 5.39
CA PRO A 156 10.63 2.48 6.37
C PRO A 156 11.97 2.55 5.64
N GLU A 157 12.79 3.55 5.97
CA GLU A 157 14.17 3.63 5.49
C GLU A 157 14.80 2.24 5.66
N PRO A 158 15.55 1.72 4.69
CA PRO A 158 16.25 0.46 4.83
C PRO A 158 17.23 0.59 6.01
N GLY A 159 16.80 0.24 7.21
CA GLY A 159 17.58 0.34 8.44
C GLY A 159 16.79 0.71 9.69
N ASP A 160 15.62 1.35 9.57
CA ASP A 160 14.91 1.89 10.73
C ASP A 160 13.66 1.11 11.10
N LEU A 161 13.52 -0.05 11.21
CA LEU A 161 12.40 -0.89 11.67
C LEU A 161 12.11 -2.07 10.71
N ASP A 162 13.12 -2.86 10.46
CA ASP A 162 12.85 -4.28 10.29
C ASP A 162 12.97 -4.91 11.69
N PRO A 163 11.82 -5.15 12.37
CA PRO A 163 11.84 -5.75 13.70
C PRO A 163 12.26 -7.23 13.67
N GLU A 164 12.80 -7.70 12.56
CA GLU A 164 13.45 -9.00 12.49
C GLU A 164 14.70 -9.08 13.36
N ASP A 165 15.33 -7.96 13.73
CA ASP A 165 16.63 -7.91 14.43
C ASP A 165 16.61 -8.33 15.91
N ALA A 166 15.48 -8.73 16.49
CA ALA A 166 15.39 -8.83 17.95
C ALA A 166 15.00 -10.20 18.54
N VAL A 167 14.63 -11.21 17.76
CA VAL A 167 14.11 -12.46 18.35
C VAL A 167 14.97 -13.67 18.00
N GLU A 168 15.77 -14.16 18.97
CA GLU A 168 16.50 -15.40 18.82
C GLU A 168 15.56 -16.63 18.86
N VAL A 169 15.81 -17.59 17.98
CA VAL A 169 15.11 -18.88 18.01
C VAL A 169 15.60 -19.66 19.23
N GLN A 170 14.73 -19.89 20.19
CA GLN A 170 15.07 -20.66 21.39
C GLN A 170 15.20 -22.15 21.06
N GLU A 171 16.13 -22.83 21.75
CA GLU A 171 16.29 -24.30 21.60
C GLU A 171 15.04 -25.07 22.04
N ARG A 172 14.31 -24.55 23.04
CA ARG A 172 13.11 -25.18 23.59
C ARG A 172 11.90 -24.28 23.42
N ALA A 173 10.94 -24.72 22.62
CA ALA A 173 9.70 -24.00 22.39
C ALA A 173 8.75 -24.07 23.59
N VAL A 174 7.98 -23.00 23.77
CA VAL A 174 6.81 -22.93 24.65
C VAL A 174 5.57 -23.44 23.92
N SER A 175 5.42 -23.05 22.65
CA SER A 175 4.34 -23.52 21.76
C SER A 175 4.42 -25.01 21.47
N ARG A 176 3.28 -25.61 21.13
CA ARG A 176 3.14 -27.02 20.77
C ARG A 176 2.22 -27.15 19.57
N TYR A 177 2.36 -28.25 18.83
CA TYR A 177 1.42 -28.59 17.78
C TYR A 177 -0.03 -28.59 18.29
N GLY A 178 -0.89 -27.91 17.55
CA GLY A 178 -2.29 -27.71 17.90
C GLY A 178 -2.61 -26.47 18.73
N ASP A 179 -1.61 -25.73 19.23
CA ASP A 179 -1.82 -24.45 19.91
C ASP A 179 -2.32 -23.37 18.94
N VAL A 180 -3.20 -22.49 19.44
CA VAL A 180 -3.61 -21.28 18.74
C VAL A 180 -3.33 -20.06 19.61
N TRP A 181 -2.55 -19.13 19.10
CA TRP A 181 -2.31 -17.84 19.72
C TRP A 181 -3.26 -16.79 19.17
N LEU A 182 -3.90 -16.04 20.04
CA LEU A 182 -4.63 -14.82 19.72
C LEU A 182 -3.71 -13.63 19.94
N LEU A 183 -3.40 -12.89 18.87
CA LEU A 183 -2.48 -11.75 18.87
C LEU A 183 -3.28 -10.50 18.51
N GLY A 184 -3.93 -9.86 19.49
CA GLY A 184 -4.95 -8.86 19.22
C GLY A 184 -6.07 -9.46 18.34
N ASN A 185 -6.24 -8.96 17.12
CA ASN A 185 -7.22 -9.48 16.18
C ASN A 185 -6.70 -10.64 15.31
N HIS A 186 -5.40 -10.94 15.33
CA HIS A 186 -4.80 -12.00 14.54
C HIS A 186 -4.88 -13.37 15.22
N ARG A 187 -4.76 -14.44 14.43
CA ARG A 187 -4.67 -15.81 14.91
C ARG A 187 -3.41 -16.47 14.36
N LEU A 188 -2.67 -17.14 15.20
CA LEU A 188 -1.47 -17.88 14.82
C LEU A 188 -1.58 -19.30 15.38
N MET A 189 -1.49 -20.29 14.51
CA MET A 189 -1.59 -21.71 14.89
C MET A 189 -0.27 -22.44 14.66
N CYS A 190 0.10 -23.27 15.62
CA CYS A 190 1.12 -24.29 15.41
C CYS A 190 0.47 -25.52 14.76
N GLY A 191 0.62 -25.69 13.43
CA GLY A 191 -0.12 -26.69 12.67
C GLY A 191 0.53 -27.06 11.35
N ASP A 192 -0.09 -28.03 10.65
CA ASP A 192 0.34 -28.53 9.35
C ASP A 192 -0.51 -27.93 8.22
N SER A 193 0.10 -27.20 7.33
CA SER A 193 -0.53 -26.54 6.17
C SER A 193 -1.15 -27.51 5.15
N THR A 194 -0.88 -28.81 5.27
CA THR A 194 -1.48 -29.88 4.46
C THR A 194 -2.63 -30.60 5.17
N ASN A 195 -2.91 -30.22 6.42
CA ASN A 195 -4.00 -30.77 7.21
C ASN A 195 -5.22 -29.84 7.19
N ALA A 196 -6.33 -30.31 6.59
CA ALA A 196 -7.57 -29.54 6.50
C ALA A 196 -8.19 -29.24 7.88
N GLU A 197 -8.06 -30.15 8.87
CA GLU A 197 -8.59 -29.95 10.22
C GLU A 197 -7.83 -28.80 10.94
N ASP A 198 -6.52 -28.69 10.70
CA ASP A 198 -5.72 -27.59 11.24
C ASP A 198 -6.13 -26.27 10.59
N ALA A 199 -6.36 -26.26 9.27
CA ALA A 199 -6.84 -25.08 8.57
C ALA A 199 -8.24 -24.66 9.06
N ASP A 200 -9.16 -25.58 9.25
CA ASP A 200 -10.49 -25.32 9.80
C ASP A 200 -10.40 -24.74 11.23
N LYS A 201 -9.52 -25.30 12.06
CA LYS A 201 -9.27 -24.81 13.42
C LYS A 201 -8.66 -23.39 13.43
N LEU A 202 -7.71 -23.14 12.55
CA LEU A 202 -7.13 -21.80 12.39
C LEU A 202 -8.19 -20.79 11.97
N MET A 203 -8.95 -21.12 10.92
CA MET A 203 -9.90 -20.21 10.29
C MET A 203 -11.17 -19.99 11.12
N ASP A 204 -11.57 -20.94 11.97
CA ASP A 204 -12.70 -20.80 12.89
C ASP A 204 -14.00 -20.34 12.18
N GLY A 205 -14.26 -20.91 10.99
CA GLY A 205 -15.42 -20.59 10.16
C GLY A 205 -15.29 -19.32 9.33
N VAL A 206 -14.16 -18.62 9.35
CA VAL A 206 -13.88 -17.43 8.53
C VAL A 206 -13.33 -17.87 7.18
N THR A 207 -13.75 -17.20 6.09
CA THR A 207 -13.10 -17.30 4.78
C THR A 207 -12.27 -16.05 4.54
N ALA A 208 -10.98 -16.21 4.29
CA ALA A 208 -10.08 -15.10 4.04
C ALA A 208 -10.40 -14.37 2.72
N ASP A 209 -10.17 -13.06 2.69
CA ASP A 209 -10.28 -12.28 1.46
C ASP A 209 -9.16 -12.65 0.50
N ILE A 210 -7.94 -12.81 1.01
CA ILE A 210 -6.81 -13.31 0.24
C ILE A 210 -5.98 -14.32 1.04
N CYS A 211 -5.26 -15.17 0.32
CA CYS A 211 -4.10 -15.89 0.83
C CYS A 211 -2.84 -15.28 0.22
N PHE A 212 -1.84 -14.94 1.04
CA PHE A 212 -0.48 -14.71 0.58
C PHE A 212 0.44 -15.66 1.34
N THR A 213 1.13 -16.54 0.62
CA THR A 213 1.92 -17.60 1.26
C THR A 213 3.10 -18.04 0.39
N SER A 214 4.16 -18.54 1.03
CA SER A 214 5.39 -18.98 0.37
C SER A 214 5.81 -20.35 0.90
N PRO A 215 5.43 -21.43 0.23
CA PRO A 215 5.80 -22.79 0.66
C PRO A 215 7.30 -23.06 0.49
N PRO A 216 7.85 -24.08 1.15
CA PRO A 216 9.19 -24.58 0.87
C PRO A 216 9.38 -24.93 -0.61
N TYR A 217 10.54 -24.61 -1.19
CA TYR A 217 10.78 -24.72 -2.63
C TYR A 217 11.36 -26.09 -3.06
N ASN A 218 11.56 -27.04 -2.16
CA ASN A 218 12.27 -28.30 -2.41
C ASN A 218 13.71 -28.08 -2.93
N ALA A 219 14.38 -27.08 -2.38
CA ALA A 219 15.71 -26.67 -2.83
C ALA A 219 16.82 -27.68 -2.47
N GLY A 220 16.52 -28.62 -1.58
CA GLY A 220 17.48 -29.58 -1.05
C GLY A 220 18.58 -28.94 -0.23
N SER A 221 19.55 -29.73 0.19
CA SER A 221 20.79 -29.22 0.76
C SER A 221 21.68 -28.71 -0.38
N LEU A 222 21.56 -27.44 -0.75
CA LEU A 222 22.54 -26.80 -1.65
C LEU A 222 23.90 -26.79 -0.95
N ASN A 223 24.82 -27.63 -1.44
CA ASN A 223 26.21 -27.57 -1.09
C ASN A 223 26.81 -26.26 -1.62
N ILE A 224 26.75 -25.19 -0.83
CA ILE A 224 27.51 -23.97 -1.12
C ILE A 224 29.00 -24.37 -0.91
N ALA A 225 29.72 -24.42 -2.01
CA ALA A 225 31.14 -24.76 -1.99
C ALA A 225 31.88 -23.82 -1.04
N GLY A 226 32.31 -24.34 0.12
CA GLY A 226 33.15 -23.60 1.08
C GLY A 226 32.73 -23.72 2.55
N GLU A 227 31.52 -24.08 2.90
CA GLU A 227 31.13 -24.27 4.29
C GLU A 227 30.99 -25.74 4.65
N LYS A 228 31.87 -26.20 5.54
CA LYS A 228 31.75 -27.50 6.21
C LYS A 228 30.68 -27.38 7.31
N GLY A 229 29.54 -27.93 7.07
CA GLY A 229 28.48 -28.07 8.08
C GLY A 229 27.14 -27.64 7.53
N THR A 230 26.51 -28.50 6.76
CA THR A 230 25.09 -28.35 6.36
C THR A 230 24.21 -28.66 7.56
N GLN A 231 23.83 -27.63 8.32
CA GLN A 231 22.59 -27.72 9.09
C GLN A 231 21.42 -27.73 8.10
N ALA A 232 20.47 -28.64 8.28
CA ALA A 232 19.25 -28.68 7.49
C ALA A 232 18.60 -27.27 7.54
N LYS A 233 18.17 -26.76 6.39
CA LYS A 233 17.57 -25.43 6.22
C LYS A 233 16.30 -25.25 7.09
N TYR A 234 15.66 -26.36 7.40
CA TYR A 234 14.51 -26.47 8.30
C TYR A 234 14.74 -27.64 9.24
N ASN A 235 14.63 -27.42 10.55
CA ASN A 235 14.80 -28.50 11.54
C ASN A 235 13.55 -29.39 11.67
N SER A 236 12.40 -28.92 11.21
CA SER A 236 11.10 -29.57 11.32
C SER A 236 10.49 -29.99 9.97
N TYR A 237 11.12 -29.62 8.85
CA TYR A 237 10.65 -29.94 7.51
C TYR A 237 11.78 -30.47 6.62
N ASP A 238 11.54 -31.58 5.93
CA ASP A 238 12.48 -32.13 4.94
C ASP A 238 12.28 -31.44 3.58
N ASP A 239 13.17 -30.48 3.24
CA ASP A 239 13.17 -29.74 1.98
C ASP A 239 13.85 -30.54 0.83
N ASN A 240 13.91 -31.87 0.93
CA ASN A 240 14.48 -32.76 -0.06
C ASN A 240 13.52 -33.92 -0.39
N LYS A 241 12.30 -33.56 -0.76
CA LYS A 241 11.24 -34.52 -1.13
C LYS A 241 11.45 -35.04 -2.55
N THR A 242 10.97 -36.26 -2.81
CA THR A 242 10.83 -36.75 -4.19
C THR A 242 9.86 -35.87 -4.98
N ALA A 243 9.91 -35.92 -6.30
CA ALA A 243 9.01 -35.16 -7.18
C ALA A 243 7.54 -35.40 -6.86
N GLU A 244 7.16 -36.69 -6.62
CA GLU A 244 5.81 -37.08 -6.29
C GLU A 244 5.37 -36.57 -4.92
N GLU A 245 6.21 -36.68 -3.89
CA GLU A 245 5.93 -36.19 -2.55
C GLU A 245 5.81 -34.68 -2.51
N TYR A 246 6.68 -33.97 -3.25
CA TYR A 246 6.63 -32.53 -3.31
C TYR A 246 5.39 -32.03 -4.07
N TYR A 247 5.06 -32.69 -5.20
CA TYR A 247 3.84 -32.37 -5.94
C TYR A 247 2.59 -32.53 -5.07
N GLU A 248 2.46 -33.65 -4.37
CA GLU A 248 1.31 -33.89 -3.49
C GLU A 248 1.23 -32.89 -2.35
N PHE A 249 2.38 -32.50 -1.77
CA PHE A 249 2.47 -31.48 -0.74
C PHE A 249 1.93 -30.12 -1.22
N ILE A 250 2.43 -29.60 -2.34
CA ILE A 250 1.99 -28.29 -2.87
C ILE A 250 0.55 -28.34 -3.40
N ARG A 251 0.13 -29.47 -3.96
CA ARG A 251 -1.23 -29.69 -4.44
C ARG A 251 -2.24 -29.66 -3.28
N CYS A 252 -1.98 -30.41 -2.23
CA CYS A 252 -2.82 -30.47 -1.03
C CYS A 252 -2.91 -29.08 -0.38
N ASN A 253 -1.78 -28.43 -0.18
CA ASN A 253 -1.75 -27.10 0.39
C ASN A 253 -2.52 -26.07 -0.46
N LEU A 254 -2.28 -26.01 -1.79
CA LEU A 254 -3.01 -25.09 -2.65
C LEU A 254 -4.53 -25.33 -2.64
N GLN A 255 -4.96 -26.60 -2.60
CA GLN A 255 -6.38 -26.93 -2.48
C GLN A 255 -6.97 -26.36 -1.18
N ILE A 256 -6.30 -26.59 -0.04
CA ILE A 256 -6.73 -26.06 1.26
C ILE A 256 -6.80 -24.52 1.23
N MET A 257 -5.83 -23.85 0.60
CA MET A 257 -5.85 -22.38 0.48
C MET A 257 -7.02 -21.90 -0.39
N LEU A 258 -7.34 -22.59 -1.48
CA LEU A 258 -8.49 -22.29 -2.34
C LEU A 258 -9.84 -22.52 -1.67
N ASP A 259 -9.90 -23.43 -0.72
CA ASP A 259 -11.11 -23.70 0.07
C ASP A 259 -11.30 -22.65 1.18
N ASN A 260 -10.21 -22.00 1.64
CA ASN A 260 -10.21 -21.06 2.76
C ASN A 260 -10.03 -19.58 2.34
N ALA A 261 -9.73 -19.27 1.07
CA ALA A 261 -9.54 -17.89 0.60
C ALA A 261 -10.21 -17.64 -0.76
N LYS A 262 -10.67 -16.40 -0.98
CA LYS A 262 -11.28 -15.97 -2.26
C LYS A 262 -10.26 -15.89 -3.39
N GLU A 263 -9.04 -15.46 -3.08
CA GLU A 263 -7.90 -15.37 -4.01
C GLU A 263 -6.60 -15.80 -3.30
N VAL A 264 -5.74 -16.50 -4.02
CA VAL A 264 -4.49 -17.06 -3.50
C VAL A 264 -3.31 -16.50 -4.29
N PHE A 265 -2.38 -15.89 -3.60
CA PHE A 265 -1.09 -15.40 -4.07
C PHE A 265 0.00 -16.32 -3.53
N TYR A 266 0.45 -17.24 -4.37
CA TYR A 266 1.34 -18.36 -4.02
C TYR A 266 2.75 -18.05 -4.49
N ASN A 267 3.61 -17.51 -3.60
CA ASN A 267 4.99 -17.13 -3.93
C ASN A 267 5.89 -18.36 -4.03
N ILE A 268 6.58 -18.53 -5.16
CA ILE A 268 7.43 -19.69 -5.42
C ILE A 268 8.64 -19.33 -6.30
N GLY A 269 9.83 -19.75 -5.88
CA GLY A 269 11.02 -19.74 -6.71
C GLY A 269 11.17 -21.03 -7.51
N LEU A 270 11.50 -20.96 -8.80
CA LEU A 270 11.80 -22.13 -9.60
C LEU A 270 13.22 -22.61 -9.35
N VAL A 271 13.35 -23.81 -8.79
CA VAL A 271 14.61 -24.52 -8.56
C VAL A 271 14.63 -25.82 -9.33
N GLU A 272 15.79 -26.49 -9.42
CA GLU A 272 15.91 -27.73 -10.22
C GLU A 272 14.91 -28.80 -9.82
N ASN A 273 14.63 -28.97 -8.55
CA ASN A 273 13.82 -30.04 -7.98
C ASN A 273 12.31 -29.71 -7.90
N ASN A 274 11.84 -28.58 -8.47
CA ASN A 274 10.42 -28.21 -8.39
C ASN A 274 9.79 -27.70 -9.70
N LYS A 275 10.57 -27.45 -10.75
CA LYS A 275 10.09 -26.84 -12.00
C LYS A 275 8.94 -27.58 -12.65
N ARG A 276 8.99 -28.92 -12.66
CA ARG A 276 7.96 -29.77 -13.27
C ARG A 276 6.71 -29.78 -12.43
N GLU A 277 6.85 -29.90 -11.15
CA GLU A 277 5.79 -29.97 -10.15
C GLU A 277 4.97 -28.69 -10.17
N ILE A 278 5.63 -27.53 -10.28
CA ILE A 278 4.95 -26.23 -10.40
C ILE A 278 4.17 -26.10 -11.72
N ILE A 279 4.69 -26.65 -12.84
CA ILE A 279 3.95 -26.67 -14.10
C ILE A 279 2.74 -27.60 -14.02
N LEU A 280 2.88 -28.77 -13.37
CA LEU A 280 1.80 -29.71 -13.14
C LEU A 280 0.72 -29.12 -12.24
N LEU A 281 1.12 -28.40 -11.19
CA LEU A 281 0.21 -27.67 -10.29
C LEU A 281 -0.64 -26.65 -11.06
N GLN A 282 -0.02 -25.81 -11.89
CA GLN A 282 -0.75 -24.85 -12.72
C GLN A 282 -1.71 -25.54 -13.71
N LYS A 283 -1.30 -26.68 -14.27
CA LYS A 283 -2.15 -27.48 -15.16
C LYS A 283 -3.37 -28.07 -14.44
N GLU A 284 -3.19 -28.59 -13.25
CA GLU A 284 -4.28 -29.16 -12.44
C GLU A 284 -5.30 -28.10 -12.06
N PHE A 285 -4.82 -26.96 -11.57
CA PHE A 285 -5.64 -25.81 -11.14
C PHE A 285 -5.87 -24.78 -12.24
N ILE A 286 -5.81 -25.17 -13.52
CA ILE A 286 -5.92 -24.24 -14.66
C ILE A 286 -7.21 -23.42 -14.68
N LYS A 287 -8.30 -23.95 -14.12
CA LYS A 287 -9.58 -23.23 -14.04
C LYS A 287 -9.56 -22.11 -13.00
N GLN A 288 -8.78 -22.25 -11.95
CA GLN A 288 -8.59 -21.29 -10.88
C GLN A 288 -7.39 -20.37 -11.14
N PHE A 289 -6.47 -20.77 -12.03
CA PHE A 289 -5.29 -19.99 -12.37
C PHE A 289 -5.70 -18.70 -13.08
N LYS A 290 -5.23 -17.56 -12.57
CA LYS A 290 -5.60 -16.23 -13.07
C LYS A 290 -4.45 -15.51 -13.73
N ASP A 291 -3.26 -15.48 -13.07
CA ASP A 291 -2.16 -14.60 -13.46
C ASP A 291 -0.84 -15.03 -12.82
N ILE A 292 0.24 -14.36 -13.21
CA ILE A 292 1.55 -14.43 -12.56
C ILE A 292 2.03 -13.00 -12.26
N ILE A 293 2.35 -12.73 -11.00
CA ILE A 293 3.09 -11.54 -10.60
C ILE A 293 4.56 -11.95 -10.43
N TYR A 294 5.47 -11.13 -10.89
CA TYR A 294 6.91 -11.36 -10.85
C TYR A 294 7.53 -10.52 -9.74
N TRP A 295 8.12 -11.17 -8.75
CA TRP A 295 8.92 -10.48 -7.76
C TRP A 295 10.36 -10.45 -8.24
N LYS A 296 10.82 -9.28 -8.71
CA LYS A 296 12.17 -9.03 -9.18
C LYS A 296 13.04 -8.58 -8.02
N LYS A 297 14.05 -9.37 -7.68
CA LYS A 297 15.03 -9.06 -6.64
C LYS A 297 16.04 -8.02 -7.15
N ALA A 298 16.43 -7.07 -6.31
CA ALA A 298 17.37 -6.01 -6.70
C ALA A 298 18.75 -6.57 -7.05
N THR A 299 19.25 -7.54 -6.28
CA THR A 299 20.52 -8.24 -6.53
C THR A 299 20.43 -9.71 -6.12
N VAL A 300 21.08 -10.59 -6.84
CA VAL A 300 21.27 -12.00 -6.49
C VAL A 300 22.74 -12.33 -6.73
N ALA A 301 23.36 -13.02 -5.78
CA ALA A 301 24.72 -13.53 -6.00
C ALA A 301 24.68 -14.55 -7.16
N PRO A 302 25.41 -14.34 -8.27
CA PRO A 302 25.36 -15.26 -9.39
C PRO A 302 26.05 -16.58 -9.05
N HIS A 303 25.43 -17.70 -9.41
CA HIS A 303 26.12 -18.98 -9.45
C HIS A 303 27.00 -19.01 -10.70
N ILE A 304 28.32 -18.97 -10.48
CA ILE A 304 29.31 -18.98 -11.58
C ILE A 304 29.59 -20.44 -11.97
N GLN A 305 28.67 -21.05 -12.71
CA GLN A 305 28.86 -22.37 -13.33
C GLN A 305 28.43 -22.34 -14.79
N PRO A 306 29.18 -23.01 -15.69
CA PRO A 306 28.79 -23.10 -17.11
C PRO A 306 27.40 -23.75 -17.28
N GLY A 307 26.55 -23.15 -18.12
CA GLY A 307 25.23 -23.69 -18.47
C GLY A 307 24.11 -23.40 -17.49
N ILE A 308 24.35 -22.61 -16.44
CA ILE A 308 23.30 -22.19 -15.47
C ILE A 308 22.73 -20.82 -15.85
N ILE A 309 21.41 -20.71 -15.81
CA ILE A 309 20.69 -19.44 -15.84
C ILE A 309 20.44 -19.00 -14.40
N ASN A 310 20.98 -17.84 -14.02
CA ASN A 310 20.75 -17.26 -12.72
C ASN A 310 19.35 -16.63 -12.65
N ASN A 311 18.55 -17.00 -11.65
CA ASN A 311 17.21 -16.51 -11.45
C ASN A 311 17.21 -15.22 -10.62
N LEU A 312 16.81 -14.11 -11.24
CA LEU A 312 16.62 -12.81 -10.57
C LEU A 312 15.17 -12.63 -10.08
N VAL A 313 14.27 -13.51 -10.50
CA VAL A 313 12.83 -13.40 -10.32
C VAL A 313 12.28 -14.60 -9.56
N GLU A 314 11.37 -14.35 -8.63
CA GLU A 314 10.44 -15.35 -8.11
C GLU A 314 9.03 -15.09 -8.66
N PHE A 315 8.15 -16.09 -8.57
CA PHE A 315 6.82 -16.06 -9.16
C PHE A 315 5.78 -16.07 -8.06
N ILE A 316 4.83 -15.15 -8.13
CA ILE A 316 3.61 -15.21 -7.33
C ILE A 316 2.51 -15.71 -8.26
N LEU A 317 2.20 -16.99 -8.14
CA LEU A 317 1.14 -17.63 -8.92
C LEU A 317 -0.21 -17.23 -8.31
N CYS A 318 -1.08 -16.63 -9.11
CA CYS A 318 -2.36 -16.14 -8.67
C CYS A 318 -3.45 -17.13 -9.03
N PHE A 319 -4.20 -17.60 -8.01
CA PHE A 319 -5.33 -18.49 -8.20
C PHE A 319 -6.58 -17.92 -7.53
N GLY A 320 -7.76 -18.41 -7.91
CA GLY A 320 -9.02 -18.07 -7.25
C GLY A 320 -10.23 -18.21 -8.16
N ASN A 321 -11.41 -18.07 -7.56
CA ASN A 321 -12.68 -18.15 -8.26
C ASN A 321 -13.26 -16.74 -8.48
N GLY A 322 -13.85 -16.51 -9.65
CA GLY A 322 -14.49 -15.23 -9.97
C GLY A 322 -13.54 -14.12 -10.46
N LYS A 323 -14.04 -12.90 -10.53
CA LYS A 323 -13.27 -11.72 -10.97
C LYS A 323 -12.41 -11.19 -9.84
N ARG A 324 -11.15 -10.83 -10.15
CA ARG A 324 -10.26 -10.12 -9.25
C ARG A 324 -10.82 -8.73 -8.95
N LYS A 325 -10.67 -8.30 -7.70
CA LYS A 325 -10.92 -6.93 -7.28
C LYS A 325 -9.60 -6.34 -6.81
N PHE A 326 -9.36 -5.10 -7.17
CA PHE A 326 -8.31 -4.29 -6.60
C PHE A 326 -8.94 -3.39 -5.54
N GLU A 327 -8.32 -3.32 -4.38
CA GLU A 327 -8.77 -2.44 -3.30
C GLU A 327 -8.26 -1.00 -3.50
N ASN A 328 -7.13 -0.86 -4.19
CA ASN A 328 -6.69 0.45 -4.63
C ASN A 328 -7.44 0.83 -5.92
N ALA A 329 -8.23 1.91 -5.85
CA ALA A 329 -9.04 2.42 -6.97
C ALA A 329 -8.18 2.74 -8.22
N GLN A 330 -6.95 3.18 -8.02
CA GLN A 330 -5.98 3.45 -9.07
C GLN A 330 -5.75 2.23 -9.98
N PHE A 331 -5.72 1.03 -9.41
CA PHE A 331 -5.45 -0.20 -10.16
C PHE A 331 -6.72 -0.86 -10.73
N SER A 332 -7.91 -0.41 -10.35
CA SER A 332 -9.18 -0.92 -10.90
C SER A 332 -9.33 -0.65 -12.41
N GLN A 333 -8.57 0.30 -12.95
CA GLN A 333 -8.55 0.68 -14.37
C GLN A 333 -7.48 -0.03 -15.20
N GLY A 334 -6.78 -1.05 -14.64
CA GLY A 334 -5.79 -1.84 -15.38
C GLY A 334 -4.38 -1.23 -15.39
N THR A 335 -4.05 -0.41 -14.40
CA THR A 335 -2.72 0.23 -14.25
C THR A 335 -1.76 -0.55 -13.34
N TYR A 336 -2.20 -1.64 -12.70
CA TYR A 336 -1.33 -2.50 -11.91
C TYR A 336 -0.40 -3.33 -12.80
N TRP A 337 0.90 -3.11 -12.67
CA TRP A 337 1.91 -3.90 -13.37
C TRP A 337 2.21 -5.19 -12.59
N ASN A 338 2.31 -6.30 -13.29
CA ASN A 338 2.59 -7.60 -12.69
C ASN A 338 4.08 -7.82 -12.33
N VAL A 339 4.78 -6.76 -11.96
CA VAL A 339 6.18 -6.79 -11.49
C VAL A 339 6.27 -6.01 -10.19
N ILE A 340 6.75 -6.67 -9.14
CA ILE A 340 7.08 -6.04 -7.86
C ILE A 340 8.61 -5.97 -7.78
N GLU A 341 9.14 -4.79 -7.62
CA GLU A 341 10.56 -4.52 -7.44
C GLU A 341 10.80 -3.87 -6.07
N GLY A 342 11.92 -4.18 -5.44
CA GLY A 342 12.28 -3.57 -4.16
C GLY A 342 13.68 -3.98 -3.72
N PRO A 343 14.22 -3.34 -2.68
CA PRO A 343 15.53 -3.68 -2.15
C PRO A 343 15.54 -5.13 -1.64
N ASN A 344 16.68 -5.79 -1.74
CA ASN A 344 16.85 -7.09 -1.07
C ASN A 344 16.78 -6.85 0.44
N ALA A 345 16.30 -7.84 1.19
CA ALA A 345 16.52 -7.94 2.62
C ALA A 345 18.05 -8.16 2.86
N SER A 346 18.85 -7.11 2.66
CA SER A 346 20.32 -7.19 2.82
C SER A 346 20.70 -6.60 4.16
N GLY A 347 21.35 -7.42 4.99
CA GLY A 347 21.90 -7.01 6.28
C GLY A 347 21.11 -7.50 7.48
N ASN A 348 20.14 -8.34 7.31
CA ASN A 348 19.34 -8.94 8.37
C ASN A 348 20.11 -10.06 9.05
N GLN A 349 20.33 -9.99 10.38
CA GLN A 349 20.94 -11.07 11.17
C GLN A 349 20.16 -12.39 11.03
N TYR A 350 18.88 -12.33 10.65
CA TYR A 350 18.03 -13.50 10.38
C TYR A 350 18.26 -14.19 9.05
N SER A 351 18.94 -13.54 8.09
CA SER A 351 19.40 -14.23 6.89
C SER A 351 20.34 -15.38 7.21
N ASP A 352 20.98 -15.33 8.37
CA ASP A 352 21.84 -16.41 8.90
C ASP A 352 21.03 -17.48 9.65
N ILE A 353 19.86 -17.13 10.20
CA ILE A 353 18.98 -18.03 10.96
C ILE A 353 17.89 -18.64 10.06
N HIS A 354 17.33 -17.86 9.13
CA HIS A 354 16.28 -18.30 8.22
C HIS A 354 16.53 -17.78 6.79
N LYS A 355 17.22 -18.58 5.98
CA LYS A 355 17.60 -18.24 4.58
C LYS A 355 16.44 -18.12 3.58
N ALA A 356 15.19 -18.19 4.03
CA ALA A 356 13.99 -18.20 3.19
C ALA A 356 12.98 -17.09 3.51
N THR A 357 13.38 -16.02 4.19
CA THR A 357 12.51 -14.88 4.47
C THR A 357 12.45 -13.95 3.26
N PHE A 358 11.26 -13.44 2.97
CA PHE A 358 11.07 -12.36 2.02
C PHE A 358 10.97 -11.01 2.76
N PRO A 359 11.33 -9.89 2.12
CA PRO A 359 11.26 -8.56 2.74
C PRO A 359 9.81 -8.12 2.96
N LEU A 360 9.59 -7.26 3.96
CA LEU A 360 8.26 -6.81 4.39
C LEU A 360 7.45 -6.15 3.26
N TYR A 361 8.10 -5.41 2.34
CA TYR A 361 7.40 -4.76 1.24
C TYR A 361 6.66 -5.73 0.31
N LEU A 362 7.09 -7.00 0.23
CA LEU A 362 6.46 -7.97 -0.67
C LEU A 362 5.03 -8.33 -0.21
N PRO A 363 4.80 -8.83 1.03
CA PRO A 363 3.44 -9.02 1.52
C PRO A 363 2.67 -7.70 1.65
N THR A 364 3.34 -6.59 2.00
CA THR A 364 2.71 -5.26 2.06
C THR A 364 2.07 -4.90 0.72
N ASN A 365 2.79 -5.03 -0.40
CA ASN A 365 2.25 -4.74 -1.73
C ASN A 365 1.01 -5.59 -2.06
N ILE A 366 1.06 -6.90 -1.79
CA ILE A 366 -0.06 -7.80 -2.07
C ILE A 366 -1.26 -7.49 -1.17
N VAL A 367 -1.03 -7.35 0.14
CA VAL A 367 -2.10 -7.10 1.13
C VAL A 367 -2.77 -5.76 0.88
N GLU A 368 -2.02 -4.72 0.60
CA GLU A 368 -2.56 -3.38 0.37
C GLU A 368 -3.44 -3.32 -0.88
N ASN A 369 -2.99 -3.95 -1.99
CA ASN A 369 -3.68 -3.84 -3.28
C ASN A 369 -4.81 -4.85 -3.48
N PHE A 370 -4.82 -5.97 -2.76
CA PHE A 370 -5.79 -7.06 -3.01
C PHE A 370 -6.65 -7.43 -1.78
N CYS A 371 -6.30 -6.97 -0.57
CA CYS A 371 -7.08 -7.23 0.63
C CYS A 371 -7.82 -5.98 1.09
N PRO A 372 -9.15 -6.01 1.26
CA PRO A 372 -9.90 -4.85 1.73
C PRO A 372 -9.43 -4.36 3.11
N LYS A 373 -9.65 -3.09 3.42
CA LYS A 373 -9.41 -2.57 4.77
C LYS A 373 -10.21 -3.38 5.78
N ASN A 374 -9.59 -3.75 6.89
CA ASN A 374 -10.11 -4.68 7.90
C ASN A 374 -10.43 -6.09 7.35
N GLY A 375 -9.98 -6.41 6.14
CA GLY A 375 -10.12 -7.73 5.54
C GLY A 375 -9.17 -8.75 6.16
N THR A 376 -9.34 -10.00 5.74
CA THR A 376 -8.64 -11.16 6.31
C THR A 376 -7.64 -11.74 5.31
N VAL A 377 -6.43 -11.99 5.79
CA VAL A 377 -5.33 -12.63 5.07
C VAL A 377 -5.01 -13.97 5.72
N ILE A 378 -4.85 -15.05 4.94
CA ILE A 378 -4.31 -16.31 5.44
C ILE A 378 -2.89 -16.54 4.90
N ASP A 379 -1.97 -16.97 5.78
CA ASP A 379 -0.62 -17.42 5.43
C ASP A 379 -0.31 -18.71 6.18
N CYS A 380 -0.13 -19.82 5.45
CA CYS A 380 0.10 -21.15 6.04
C CYS A 380 1.58 -21.55 6.14
N PHE A 381 2.50 -20.64 5.84
CA PHE A 381 3.94 -20.82 6.03
C PHE A 381 4.51 -19.58 6.70
N GLY A 382 4.17 -19.40 7.98
CA GLY A 382 4.40 -18.16 8.73
C GLY A 382 5.87 -17.75 8.84
N GLY A 383 6.79 -18.72 8.88
CA GLY A 383 8.21 -18.46 9.02
C GLY A 383 8.51 -17.58 10.24
N THR A 384 9.00 -16.37 10.00
CA THR A 384 9.25 -15.36 11.06
C THR A 384 8.09 -14.37 11.26
N GLY A 385 6.95 -14.54 10.54
CA GLY A 385 5.75 -13.73 10.73
C GLY A 385 5.68 -12.44 9.91
N THR A 386 6.44 -12.32 8.83
CA THR A 386 6.50 -11.10 8.02
C THR A 386 5.13 -10.69 7.45
N THR A 387 4.31 -11.65 7.00
CA THR A 387 2.95 -11.38 6.54
C THR A 387 2.03 -10.86 7.66
N LEU A 388 2.19 -11.37 8.89
CA LEU A 388 1.42 -10.90 10.06
C LEU A 388 1.74 -9.45 10.39
N ILE A 389 3.03 -9.09 10.37
CA ILE A 389 3.46 -7.71 10.62
C ILE A 389 2.95 -6.77 9.52
N ALA A 390 2.98 -7.18 8.23
CA ALA A 390 2.38 -6.40 7.15
C ALA A 390 0.88 -6.18 7.38
N CYS A 391 0.14 -7.20 7.81
CA CYS A 391 -1.29 -7.09 8.11
C CYS A 391 -1.57 -6.14 9.28
N GLU A 392 -0.79 -6.21 10.35
CA GLU A 392 -0.93 -5.29 11.50
C GLU A 392 -0.72 -3.84 11.08
N GLN A 393 0.36 -3.55 10.33
CA GLN A 393 0.67 -2.20 9.84
C GLN A 393 -0.41 -1.64 8.91
N LEU A 394 -1.03 -2.51 8.12
CA LEU A 394 -2.06 -2.14 7.14
C LEU A 394 -3.49 -2.24 7.70
N HIS A 395 -3.68 -2.53 8.99
CA HIS A 395 -4.99 -2.75 9.60
C HIS A 395 -5.81 -3.85 8.91
N ARG A 396 -5.17 -4.99 8.62
CA ARG A 396 -5.80 -6.24 8.17
C ARG A 396 -5.64 -7.29 9.24
N ILE A 397 -6.48 -8.35 9.18
CA ILE A 397 -6.45 -9.45 10.14
C ILE A 397 -5.70 -10.62 9.49
N CYS A 398 -4.66 -11.13 10.16
CA CYS A 398 -3.88 -12.26 9.69
C CYS A 398 -4.28 -13.55 10.43
N TYR A 399 -4.55 -14.60 9.66
CA TYR A 399 -4.66 -15.97 10.13
C TYR A 399 -3.42 -16.70 9.64
N MET A 400 -2.52 -17.07 10.55
CA MET A 400 -1.21 -17.60 10.20
C MET A 400 -1.00 -18.99 10.77
N MET A 401 -0.35 -19.86 10.01
CA MET A 401 0.07 -21.18 10.45
C MET A 401 1.56 -21.37 10.29
N GLU A 402 2.18 -22.00 11.26
CA GLU A 402 3.60 -22.35 11.23
C GLU A 402 3.77 -23.75 11.86
N LEU A 403 4.54 -24.62 11.20
CA LEU A 403 4.71 -25.99 11.63
C LEU A 403 5.70 -26.12 12.80
N ASP A 404 6.77 -25.34 12.82
CA ASP A 404 7.81 -25.41 13.86
C ASP A 404 7.39 -24.56 15.07
N PRO A 405 7.17 -25.20 16.24
CA PRO A 405 6.78 -24.49 17.47
C PRO A 405 7.74 -23.37 17.86
N ARG A 406 9.04 -23.48 17.53
CA ARG A 406 10.04 -22.44 17.84
C ARG A 406 9.85 -21.19 17.03
N TYR A 407 9.42 -21.33 15.76
CA TYR A 407 9.07 -20.18 14.93
C TYR A 407 7.72 -19.58 15.31
N VAL A 408 6.78 -20.39 15.79
CA VAL A 408 5.55 -19.86 16.42
C VAL A 408 5.92 -18.93 17.58
N ASP A 409 6.84 -19.34 18.46
CA ASP A 409 7.32 -18.50 19.58
C ASP A 409 8.01 -17.22 19.07
N VAL A 410 8.78 -17.30 17.99
CA VAL A 410 9.40 -16.13 17.34
C VAL A 410 8.33 -15.16 16.85
N ILE A 411 7.29 -15.64 16.18
CA ILE A 411 6.20 -14.79 15.68
C ILE A 411 5.48 -14.06 16.82
N VAL A 412 5.17 -14.77 17.92
CA VAL A 412 4.53 -14.18 19.11
C VAL A 412 5.39 -13.08 19.71
N LYS A 413 6.68 -13.36 19.93
CA LYS A 413 7.62 -12.37 20.49
C LYS A 413 7.81 -11.17 19.57
N ARG A 414 7.92 -11.42 18.27
CA ARG A 414 8.03 -10.36 17.26
C ARG A 414 6.79 -9.46 17.25
N TYR A 415 5.59 -10.04 17.28
CA TYR A 415 4.35 -9.27 17.37
C TYR A 415 4.33 -8.35 18.59
N ILE A 416 4.64 -8.90 19.79
CA ILE A 416 4.68 -8.12 21.03
C ILE A 416 5.76 -7.03 20.94
N GLY A 417 6.95 -7.36 20.45
CA GLY A 417 8.07 -6.41 20.30
C GLY A 417 7.76 -5.24 19.38
N VAL A 418 7.10 -5.51 18.25
CA VAL A 418 6.75 -4.51 17.24
C VAL A 418 5.59 -3.63 17.69
N THR A 419 4.56 -4.24 18.27
CA THR A 419 3.31 -3.53 18.57
C THR A 419 3.29 -2.93 19.96
N GLY A 420 4.09 -3.46 20.89
CA GLY A 420 4.02 -3.16 22.31
C GLY A 420 2.71 -3.67 22.98
N LYS A 421 1.90 -4.43 22.24
CA LYS A 421 0.61 -4.95 22.74
C LYS A 421 0.85 -6.18 23.60
N THR A 422 0.11 -6.30 24.69
CA THR A 422 0.13 -7.44 25.62
C THR A 422 -1.20 -8.21 25.66
N ASP A 423 -2.17 -7.84 24.81
CA ASP A 423 -3.43 -8.55 24.60
C ASP A 423 -3.20 -9.81 23.75
N VAL A 424 -2.40 -10.73 24.30
CA VAL A 424 -1.96 -11.97 23.68
C VAL A 424 -2.37 -13.15 24.57
N THR A 425 -3.07 -14.11 23.96
CA THR A 425 -3.62 -15.28 24.68
C THR A 425 -3.32 -16.56 23.92
N LEU A 426 -2.93 -17.60 24.61
CA LEU A 426 -2.74 -18.96 24.10
C LEU A 426 -4.00 -19.80 24.35
N LEU A 427 -4.57 -20.32 23.28
CA LEU A 427 -5.62 -21.34 23.33
C LEU A 427 -4.98 -22.73 23.26
N ARG A 428 -5.01 -23.48 24.36
CA ARG A 428 -4.43 -24.82 24.47
C ARG A 428 -5.39 -25.75 25.20
N ASP A 429 -5.71 -26.87 24.59
CA ASP A 429 -6.58 -27.92 25.17
C ASP A 429 -7.95 -27.39 25.66
N GLY A 430 -8.47 -26.32 25.04
CA GLY A 430 -9.73 -25.66 25.40
C GLY A 430 -9.62 -24.63 26.51
N GLU A 431 -8.42 -24.35 27.01
CA GLU A 431 -8.14 -23.32 28.01
C GLU A 431 -7.54 -22.07 27.36
N GLU A 432 -7.88 -20.89 27.90
CA GLU A 432 -7.29 -19.60 27.55
C GLU A 432 -6.20 -19.25 28.56
N ILE A 433 -4.96 -19.12 28.12
CA ILE A 433 -3.78 -18.88 28.94
C ILE A 433 -3.22 -17.51 28.55
N PRO A 434 -3.24 -16.49 29.45
CA PRO A 434 -2.61 -15.20 29.20
C PRO A 434 -1.11 -15.35 28.92
N VAL A 435 -0.54 -14.49 28.08
CA VAL A 435 0.86 -14.57 27.63
C VAL A 435 1.85 -14.55 28.81
N GLU A 436 1.54 -13.81 29.89
CA GLU A 436 2.36 -13.69 31.09
C GLU A 436 2.51 -15.04 31.82
N GLU A 437 1.53 -15.93 31.72
CA GLU A 437 1.53 -17.24 32.36
C GLU A 437 2.22 -18.33 31.54
N THR A 438 2.48 -18.07 30.26
CA THR A 438 3.07 -19.05 29.34
C THR A 438 4.58 -19.20 29.50
N GLY A 439 5.25 -18.19 30.04
CA GLY A 439 6.71 -18.11 30.13
C GLY A 439 7.42 -17.83 28.81
N ILE A 440 6.71 -17.48 27.76
CA ILE A 440 7.27 -17.23 26.40
C ILE A 440 8.20 -16.00 26.40
N MET A 441 7.99 -15.05 27.28
CA MET A 441 8.78 -13.81 27.38
C MET A 441 10.02 -13.95 28.27
N ASN A 442 10.27 -15.14 28.87
CA ASN A 442 11.39 -15.40 29.75
C ASN A 442 12.66 -15.83 29.00
#